data_c1e155bd2bb978e5bf9771da6acb96d8
#
_entry.id   c1e155bd2bb978e5bf9771da6acb96d8
#
_cell.length_a   1.000
_cell.length_b   1.000
_cell.length_c   1.000
_cell.angle_alpha   90.00
_cell.angle_beta   90.00
_cell.angle_gamma   90.00
#
_symmetry.space_group_name_H-M   'P 1'
#
loop_
_entity.id
_entity.type
_entity.pdbx_description
1 polymer ?
#
loop_
_entity_poly.entity_id
_entity_poly.type
_entity_poly.pdbx_seq_one_letter_code
_entity_poly.pdbx_strand_id
1 'polypeptide(L)'
;MSYRTLLLILVLVPTALLGGAAALGVRIPVPQWGRDYVLRFVLDEGQTEIELPPVVGPSDPSRPLVVIDAGHGGRDPGAIGTDNEGQRFREKDITLALALALRDELLRQGGIRVALTRMDDRILPLAHRPEIARRLEADLFISIHADSAGENADVGGASIYTLSDAASSEAAARFAARENEADRLNGIAIDGQTADVSAILVELSQQRTQEDALAFAGLVLREGEGALAFVPQPRRSAALAVLRAPDVPSVLFESGFVTNLTDRARLTTAEGRAQYAAVLSRAIRVHFARRREEGAGGG
;
A
#
# COMPACT_ATOMS: atom_id res chain seq x y z
N MET A 1 -5.80 -11.08 -51.58
CA MET A 1 -5.68 -9.63 -51.24
C MET A 1 -4.32 -9.17 -51.71
N SER A 2 -4.22 -8.06 -52.46
CA SER A 2 -2.91 -7.63 -52.97
C SER A 2 -2.07 -7.03 -51.81
N TYR A 3 -0.73 -7.12 -51.92
CA TYR A 3 0.18 -6.54 -50.94
C TYR A 3 -0.07 -5.02 -50.71
N ARG A 4 -0.44 -4.32 -51.77
CA ARG A 4 -0.86 -2.90 -51.72
C ARG A 4 -2.11 -2.66 -50.89
N THR A 5 -3.10 -3.56 -50.98
CA THR A 5 -4.33 -3.49 -50.18
C THR A 5 -4.07 -3.75 -48.71
N LEU A 6 -3.17 -4.70 -48.40
CA LEU A 6 -2.77 -4.98 -47.01
C LEU A 6 -2.03 -3.79 -46.36
N LEU A 7 -1.14 -3.17 -47.10
CA LEU A 7 -0.37 -1.99 -46.64
C LEU A 7 -1.25 -0.78 -46.42
N LEU A 8 -2.25 -0.57 -47.28
CA LEU A 8 -3.26 0.48 -47.12
C LEU A 8 -4.11 0.27 -45.84
N ILE A 9 -4.56 -0.95 -45.58
CA ILE A 9 -5.34 -1.29 -44.40
C ILE A 9 -4.47 -1.08 -43.12
N LEU A 10 -3.21 -1.48 -43.17
CA LEU A 10 -2.29 -1.38 -42.04
C LEU A 10 -1.97 0.07 -41.63
N VAL A 11 -2.08 1.02 -42.58
CA VAL A 11 -1.85 2.46 -42.31
C VAL A 11 -3.17 3.18 -42.05
N LEU A 12 -4.19 2.97 -42.88
CA LEU A 12 -5.43 3.75 -42.79
C LEU A 12 -6.29 3.38 -41.58
N VAL A 13 -6.30 2.13 -41.15
CA VAL A 13 -7.12 1.71 -39.98
C VAL A 13 -6.58 2.32 -38.69
N PRO A 14 -5.29 2.22 -38.36
CA PRO A 14 -4.76 2.91 -37.16
C PRO A 14 -4.91 4.44 -37.22
N THR A 15 -4.71 5.03 -38.39
CA THR A 15 -4.85 6.51 -38.54
C THR A 15 -6.31 6.95 -38.32
N ALA A 16 -7.28 6.19 -38.84
CA ALA A 16 -8.69 6.46 -38.63
C ALA A 16 -9.12 6.26 -37.18
N LEU A 17 -8.60 5.22 -36.50
CA LEU A 17 -8.82 4.98 -35.07
C LEU A 17 -8.23 6.11 -34.22
N LEU A 18 -7.01 6.54 -34.50
CA LEU A 18 -6.37 7.64 -33.81
C LEU A 18 -7.11 8.97 -34.02
N GLY A 19 -7.54 9.25 -35.27
CA GLY A 19 -8.34 10.44 -35.60
C GLY A 19 -9.71 10.41 -34.93
N GLY A 20 -10.37 9.26 -34.89
CA GLY A 20 -11.65 9.05 -34.21
C GLY A 20 -11.53 9.23 -32.68
N ALA A 21 -10.50 8.68 -32.08
CA ALA A 21 -10.21 8.85 -30.67
C ALA A 21 -9.95 10.33 -30.30
N ALA A 22 -9.18 11.02 -31.11
CA ALA A 22 -8.91 12.47 -30.92
C ALA A 22 -10.18 13.32 -31.07
N ALA A 23 -11.06 12.98 -32.01
CA ALA A 23 -12.36 13.66 -32.21
C ALA A 23 -13.33 13.44 -31.04
N LEU A 24 -13.21 12.31 -30.33
CA LEU A 24 -13.96 11.99 -29.12
C LEU A 24 -13.33 12.54 -27.85
N GLY A 25 -12.28 13.36 -27.96
CA GLY A 25 -11.60 13.96 -26.80
C GLY A 25 -10.66 13.02 -26.04
N VAL A 26 -10.40 11.82 -26.57
CA VAL A 26 -9.45 10.88 -25.98
C VAL A 26 -8.03 11.42 -26.22
N ARG A 27 -7.35 11.82 -25.18
CA ARG A 27 -5.93 12.24 -25.27
C ARG A 27 -5.05 11.00 -25.34
N ILE A 28 -4.47 10.74 -26.52
CA ILE A 28 -3.48 9.69 -26.69
C ILE A 28 -2.11 10.27 -26.36
N PRO A 29 -1.44 9.81 -25.29
CA PRO A 29 -0.11 10.31 -24.97
C PRO A 29 0.90 9.84 -26.03
N VAL A 30 1.63 10.80 -26.62
CA VAL A 30 2.72 10.51 -27.55
C VAL A 30 3.97 10.16 -26.73
N PRO A 31 4.64 9.02 -26.98
CA PRO A 31 5.86 8.64 -26.28
C PRO A 31 6.94 9.70 -26.41
N GLN A 32 7.40 10.28 -25.31
CA GLN A 32 8.67 10.98 -25.24
C GLN A 32 9.72 10.01 -24.70
N TRP A 33 10.80 9.82 -25.44
CA TRP A 33 11.86 8.88 -25.07
C TRP A 33 12.37 9.17 -23.66
N GLY A 34 12.37 8.15 -22.79
CA GLY A 34 12.95 8.21 -21.46
C GLY A 34 12.00 8.51 -20.29
N ARG A 35 10.67 8.57 -20.49
CA ARG A 35 9.72 8.70 -19.37
C ARG A 35 8.81 7.48 -19.26
N ASP A 36 8.64 7.03 -18.03
CA ASP A 36 7.75 5.94 -17.64
C ASP A 36 6.28 6.28 -17.97
N TYR A 37 5.65 5.47 -18.81
CA TYR A 37 4.24 5.63 -19.12
C TYR A 37 3.42 4.76 -18.19
N VAL A 38 2.63 5.38 -17.33
CA VAL A 38 1.51 4.75 -16.66
C VAL A 38 0.24 5.13 -17.42
N LEU A 39 -0.38 4.18 -18.12
CA LEU A 39 -1.71 4.34 -18.68
C LEU A 39 -2.73 4.16 -17.55
N ARG A 40 -3.30 5.26 -17.08
CA ARG A 40 -4.39 5.22 -16.09
C ARG A 40 -5.72 5.10 -16.83
N PHE A 41 -6.38 3.97 -16.67
CA PHE A 41 -7.77 3.80 -17.06
C PHE A 41 -8.64 4.14 -15.86
N VAL A 42 -9.44 5.19 -15.97
CA VAL A 42 -10.53 5.45 -15.06
C VAL A 42 -11.72 4.66 -15.56
N LEU A 43 -12.01 3.54 -14.95
CA LEU A 43 -13.26 2.80 -15.18
C LEU A 43 -14.31 3.43 -14.25
N ASP A 44 -15.33 4.00 -14.87
CA ASP A 44 -16.49 4.54 -14.17
C ASP A 44 -17.44 3.38 -13.86
N GLU A 45 -17.12 2.57 -12.87
CA GLU A 45 -18.05 1.60 -12.29
C GLU A 45 -18.72 2.27 -11.11
N GLY A 46 -20.05 2.22 -11.02
CA GLY A 46 -20.95 2.78 -10.03
C GLY A 46 -20.38 2.90 -8.61
N GLN A 47 -19.45 3.84 -8.43
CA GLN A 47 -18.60 3.93 -7.26
C GLN A 47 -19.36 4.61 -6.14
N THR A 48 -19.48 3.91 -5.02
CA THR A 48 -19.66 4.57 -3.73
C THR A 48 -18.62 5.69 -3.65
N GLU A 49 -19.07 6.93 -3.50
CA GLU A 49 -18.21 8.11 -3.47
C GLU A 49 -17.15 7.94 -2.36
N ILE A 50 -15.89 7.71 -2.72
CA ILE A 50 -14.79 7.58 -1.76
C ILE A 50 -14.35 8.98 -1.39
N GLU A 51 -14.59 9.37 -0.15
CA GLU A 51 -14.07 10.61 0.41
C GLU A 51 -12.55 10.52 0.52
N LEU A 52 -11.84 11.36 -0.24
CA LEU A 52 -10.38 11.41 -0.19
C LEU A 52 -9.91 12.17 1.04
N PRO A 53 -8.99 11.61 1.82
CA PRO A 53 -8.42 12.29 2.97
C PRO A 53 -7.55 13.48 2.53
N PRO A 54 -7.36 14.48 3.43
CA PRO A 54 -6.49 15.61 3.13
C PRO A 54 -5.04 15.16 3.02
N VAL A 55 -4.34 15.72 2.02
CA VAL A 55 -2.89 15.61 1.88
C VAL A 55 -2.25 16.75 2.67
N VAL A 56 -1.34 16.40 3.58
CA VAL A 56 -0.63 17.34 4.45
C VAL A 56 0.87 17.32 4.15
N GLY A 57 1.57 18.41 4.52
CA GLY A 57 3.01 18.57 4.29
C GLY A 57 3.33 19.66 3.25
N PRO A 58 4.41 19.53 2.49
CA PRO A 58 4.78 20.50 1.46
C PRO A 58 3.67 20.72 0.43
N SER A 59 3.42 21.98 0.06
CA SER A 59 2.45 22.33 -0.97
C SER A 59 2.93 22.05 -2.41
N ASP A 60 4.23 21.82 -2.59
CA ASP A 60 4.84 21.48 -3.88
C ASP A 60 4.37 20.08 -4.33
N PRO A 61 3.58 19.95 -5.41
CA PRO A 61 3.05 18.67 -5.87
C PRO A 61 4.12 17.72 -6.43
N SER A 62 5.31 18.21 -6.73
CA SER A 62 6.44 17.38 -7.18
C SER A 62 7.11 16.60 -6.03
N ARG A 63 6.75 16.90 -4.78
CA ARG A 63 7.23 16.15 -3.62
C ARG A 63 6.51 14.82 -3.52
N PRO A 64 7.23 13.74 -3.16
CA PRO A 64 6.64 12.42 -3.03
C PRO A 64 5.46 12.41 -2.07
N LEU A 65 4.43 11.63 -2.39
CA LEU A 65 3.25 11.39 -1.56
C LEU A 65 3.26 9.97 -1.00
N VAL A 66 3.20 9.86 0.31
CA VAL A 66 2.99 8.59 1.02
C VAL A 66 1.57 8.54 1.56
N VAL A 67 0.83 7.49 1.22
CA VAL A 67 -0.43 7.17 1.87
C VAL A 67 -0.17 6.12 2.95
N ILE A 68 -0.52 6.46 4.17
CA ILE A 68 -0.41 5.58 5.34
C ILE A 68 -1.80 5.07 5.68
N ASP A 69 -1.97 3.77 5.65
CA ASP A 69 -3.20 3.10 6.04
C ASP A 69 -3.06 2.57 7.47
N ALA A 70 -3.98 2.96 8.34
CA ALA A 70 -4.12 2.35 9.65
C ALA A 70 -5.10 1.18 9.56
N GLY A 71 -4.62 -0.05 9.65
CA GLY A 71 -5.43 -1.25 9.53
C GLY A 71 -6.63 -1.26 10.48
N HIS A 72 -7.69 -1.97 10.09
CA HIS A 72 -8.93 -2.13 10.84
C HIS A 72 -9.70 -0.81 11.07
N GLY A 73 -10.61 -0.77 12.06
CA GLY A 73 -11.40 0.42 12.41
C GLY A 73 -12.90 0.15 12.48
N GLY A 74 -13.62 1.02 13.17
CA GLY A 74 -15.05 0.88 13.38
C GLY A 74 -15.41 -0.36 14.20
N ARG A 75 -16.21 -1.27 13.63
CA ARG A 75 -16.61 -2.53 14.29
C ARG A 75 -15.53 -3.61 14.26
N ASP A 76 -14.58 -3.50 13.36
CA ASP A 76 -13.46 -4.41 13.25
C ASP A 76 -12.34 -3.97 14.21
N PRO A 77 -12.14 -4.68 15.34
CA PRO A 77 -11.11 -4.34 16.30
C PRO A 77 -9.71 -4.79 15.85
N GLY A 78 -9.60 -5.63 14.79
CA GLY A 78 -8.40 -6.40 14.49
C GLY A 78 -8.07 -7.43 15.59
N ALA A 79 -6.81 -7.75 15.71
CA ALA A 79 -6.30 -8.59 16.79
C ALA A 79 -6.52 -7.96 18.17
N ILE A 80 -6.73 -8.81 19.18
CA ILE A 80 -6.95 -8.36 20.56
C ILE A 80 -5.95 -9.06 21.48
N GLY A 81 -5.14 -8.28 22.16
CA GLY A 81 -4.33 -8.73 23.30
C GLY A 81 -4.98 -8.37 24.63
N THR A 82 -4.73 -9.15 25.66
CA THR A 82 -5.18 -8.86 27.02
C THR A 82 -3.99 -9.01 27.95
N ASP A 83 -3.82 -8.08 28.91
CA ASP A 83 -2.80 -8.23 29.94
C ASP A 83 -3.31 -9.03 31.15
N ASN A 84 -2.44 -9.20 32.14
CA ASN A 84 -2.75 -9.94 33.35
C ASN A 84 -3.77 -9.22 34.26
N GLU A 85 -4.01 -7.92 34.02
CA GLU A 85 -4.98 -7.10 34.75
C GLU A 85 -6.35 -7.08 34.05
N GLY A 86 -6.46 -7.74 32.89
CA GLY A 86 -7.68 -7.80 32.08
C GLY A 86 -7.86 -6.60 31.13
N GLN A 87 -6.87 -5.72 31.01
CA GLN A 87 -6.93 -4.63 30.05
C GLN A 87 -6.80 -5.18 28.63
N ARG A 88 -7.71 -4.75 27.75
CA ARG A 88 -7.74 -5.16 26.34
C ARG A 88 -7.06 -4.12 25.46
N PHE A 89 -6.21 -4.61 24.57
CA PHE A 89 -5.50 -3.84 23.55
C PHE A 89 -6.01 -4.28 22.19
N ARG A 90 -6.59 -3.35 21.44
CA ARG A 90 -7.15 -3.64 20.11
C ARG A 90 -6.16 -3.17 19.05
N GLU A 91 -5.95 -3.97 18.03
CA GLU A 91 -5.07 -3.65 16.92
C GLU A 91 -5.43 -2.31 16.28
N LYS A 92 -6.72 -2.04 16.02
CA LYS A 92 -7.17 -0.79 15.40
C LYS A 92 -6.72 0.48 16.12
N ASP A 93 -6.58 0.44 17.44
CA ASP A 93 -6.13 1.58 18.24
C ASP A 93 -4.60 1.75 18.14
N ILE A 94 -3.89 0.63 18.10
CA ILE A 94 -2.43 0.59 17.94
C ILE A 94 -2.03 1.06 16.55
N THR A 95 -2.67 0.54 15.51
CA THR A 95 -2.38 0.88 14.11
C THR A 95 -2.63 2.36 13.83
N LEU A 96 -3.73 2.92 14.38
CA LEU A 96 -4.00 4.35 14.27
C LEU A 96 -2.92 5.19 14.98
N ALA A 97 -2.53 4.80 16.19
CA ALA A 97 -1.51 5.52 16.93
C ALA A 97 -0.14 5.47 16.23
N LEU A 98 0.23 4.35 15.62
CA LEU A 98 1.46 4.20 14.83
C LEU A 98 1.41 5.00 13.53
N ALA A 99 0.28 4.99 12.82
CA ALA A 99 0.08 5.76 11.59
C ALA A 99 0.20 7.26 11.85
N LEU A 100 -0.40 7.74 12.94
CA LEU A 100 -0.28 9.14 13.37
C LEU A 100 1.17 9.48 13.75
N ALA A 101 1.87 8.62 14.48
CA ALA A 101 3.27 8.83 14.84
C ALA A 101 4.19 8.89 13.59
N LEU A 102 3.97 8.02 12.60
CA LEU A 102 4.73 8.04 11.35
C LEU A 102 4.43 9.31 10.53
N ARG A 103 3.16 9.71 10.42
CA ARG A 103 2.79 10.98 9.79
C ARG A 103 3.53 12.15 10.43
N ASP A 104 3.46 12.26 11.74
CA ASP A 104 4.05 13.38 12.48
C ASP A 104 5.58 13.42 12.32
N GLU A 105 6.23 12.26 12.31
CA GLU A 105 7.67 12.15 12.08
C GLU A 105 8.05 12.57 10.64
N LEU A 106 7.30 12.15 9.62
CA LEU A 106 7.53 12.56 8.23
C LEU A 106 7.33 14.06 8.04
N LEU A 107 6.29 14.64 8.65
CA LEU A 107 6.03 16.07 8.60
C LEU A 107 7.11 16.87 9.34
N ARG A 108 7.57 16.40 10.50
CA ARG A 108 8.65 17.03 11.26
C ARG A 108 9.94 17.08 10.46
N GLN A 109 10.27 16.04 9.71
CA GLN A 109 11.47 16.01 8.86
C GLN A 109 11.28 16.76 7.53
N GLY A 110 10.06 16.95 7.08
CA GLY A 110 9.71 17.67 5.86
C GLY A 110 10.08 16.95 4.56
N GLY A 111 9.68 17.55 3.45
CA GLY A 111 10.04 17.10 2.10
C GLY A 111 9.17 15.97 1.53
N ILE A 112 8.23 15.42 2.30
CA ILE A 112 7.30 14.36 1.90
C ILE A 112 5.89 14.81 2.22
N ARG A 113 4.96 14.61 1.28
CA ARG A 113 3.52 14.79 1.46
C ARG A 113 2.94 13.50 2.06
N VAL A 114 1.95 13.64 2.92
CA VAL A 114 1.35 12.50 3.63
C VAL A 114 -0.16 12.58 3.60
N ALA A 115 -0.83 11.46 3.38
CA ALA A 115 -2.25 11.29 3.65
C ALA A 115 -2.47 10.03 4.49
N LEU A 116 -3.48 10.05 5.37
CA LEU A 116 -3.89 8.86 6.14
C LEU A 116 -5.25 8.38 5.61
N THR A 117 -5.43 7.08 5.46
CA THR A 117 -6.74 6.52 5.06
C THR A 117 -7.82 6.79 6.09
N ARG A 118 -7.44 6.80 7.38
CA ARG A 118 -8.29 7.23 8.50
C ARG A 118 -7.48 7.95 9.57
N MET A 119 -8.11 8.91 10.24
CA MET A 119 -7.55 9.67 11.36
C MET A 119 -8.33 9.46 12.67
N ASP A 120 -9.37 8.63 12.61
CA ASP A 120 -10.28 8.31 13.70
C ASP A 120 -10.71 6.82 13.64
N ASP A 121 -11.59 6.42 14.56
CA ASP A 121 -12.15 5.06 14.61
C ASP A 121 -13.38 4.94 13.71
N ARG A 122 -13.19 5.04 12.38
CA ARG A 122 -14.24 4.87 11.38
C ARG A 122 -14.16 3.52 10.67
N ILE A 123 -15.31 3.11 10.12
CA ILE A 123 -15.36 1.99 9.18
C ILE A 123 -14.79 2.47 7.84
N LEU A 124 -13.81 1.75 7.32
CA LEU A 124 -13.27 1.98 5.99
C LEU A 124 -13.19 0.63 5.26
N PRO A 125 -13.98 0.43 4.19
CA PRO A 125 -13.96 -0.80 3.42
C PRO A 125 -12.58 -1.15 2.93
N LEU A 126 -12.26 -2.45 2.89
CA LEU A 126 -10.94 -2.93 2.54
C LEU A 126 -10.53 -2.49 1.12
N ALA A 127 -11.46 -2.56 0.16
CA ALA A 127 -11.23 -2.12 -1.22
C ALA A 127 -10.99 -0.60 -1.36
N HIS A 128 -11.49 0.23 -0.42
CA HIS A 128 -11.30 1.67 -0.48
C HIS A 128 -9.88 2.10 -0.10
N ARG A 129 -9.16 1.30 0.70
CA ARG A 129 -7.82 1.65 1.21
C ARG A 129 -6.79 1.81 0.08
N PRO A 130 -6.54 0.80 -0.78
CA PRO A 130 -5.66 0.96 -1.93
C PRO A 130 -6.21 1.95 -2.96
N GLU A 131 -7.55 2.06 -3.11
CA GLU A 131 -8.16 2.99 -4.05
C GLU A 131 -7.95 4.46 -3.64
N ILE A 132 -7.93 4.78 -2.34
CA ILE A 132 -7.51 6.11 -1.85
C ILE A 132 -6.09 6.42 -2.33
N ALA A 133 -5.16 5.49 -2.17
CA ALA A 133 -3.78 5.71 -2.61
C ALA A 133 -3.69 5.93 -4.13
N ARG A 134 -4.44 5.16 -4.92
CA ARG A 134 -4.52 5.31 -6.38
C ARG A 134 -5.09 6.67 -6.79
N ARG A 135 -6.23 7.08 -6.22
CA ARG A 135 -6.86 8.37 -6.55
C ARG A 135 -6.05 9.58 -6.14
N LEU A 136 -5.28 9.47 -5.07
CA LEU A 136 -4.34 10.49 -4.63
C LEU A 136 -3.03 10.50 -5.42
N GLU A 137 -2.84 9.54 -6.33
CA GLU A 137 -1.58 9.36 -7.08
C GLU A 137 -0.37 9.21 -6.15
N ALA A 138 -0.51 8.34 -5.15
CA ALA A 138 0.53 8.11 -4.17
C ALA A 138 1.77 7.46 -4.80
N ASP A 139 2.94 7.86 -4.34
CA ASP A 139 4.22 7.25 -4.73
C ASP A 139 4.56 6.02 -3.89
N LEU A 140 3.89 5.86 -2.74
CA LEU A 140 4.03 4.71 -1.84
C LEU A 140 2.80 4.56 -0.96
N PHE A 141 2.32 3.33 -0.80
CA PHE A 141 1.27 2.95 0.14
C PHE A 141 1.82 2.04 1.23
N ILE A 142 1.56 2.36 2.49
CA ILE A 142 2.00 1.56 3.65
C ILE A 142 0.79 1.29 4.53
N SER A 143 0.34 0.03 4.60
CA SER A 143 -0.66 -0.42 5.55
C SER A 143 0.02 -0.89 6.83
N ILE A 144 -0.40 -0.37 7.98
CA ILE A 144 0.18 -0.67 9.31
C ILE A 144 -0.77 -1.57 10.07
N HIS A 145 -0.24 -2.69 10.55
CA HIS A 145 -0.94 -3.72 11.30
C HIS A 145 -0.19 -4.14 12.56
N ALA A 146 -0.83 -4.90 13.43
CA ALA A 146 -0.25 -5.49 14.64
C ALA A 146 -0.96 -6.81 14.96
N ASP A 147 -0.39 -7.91 14.50
CA ASP A 147 -0.96 -9.24 14.47
C ASP A 147 -1.22 -9.88 15.85
N SER A 148 -1.82 -11.04 15.84
CA SER A 148 -1.97 -11.94 16.98
C SER A 148 -1.44 -13.32 16.65
N ALA A 149 -0.59 -13.86 17.53
CA ALA A 149 -0.17 -15.26 17.46
C ALA A 149 -1.14 -16.22 18.20
N GLY A 150 -2.35 -15.77 18.52
CA GLY A 150 -3.32 -16.53 19.30
C GLY A 150 -2.78 -16.83 20.70
N GLU A 151 -2.75 -18.10 21.09
CA GLU A 151 -2.28 -18.56 22.41
C GLU A 151 -0.75 -18.59 22.53
N ASN A 152 0.00 -18.44 21.43
CA ASN A 152 1.46 -18.47 21.47
C ASN A 152 2.03 -17.07 21.72
N ALA A 153 2.06 -16.67 22.99
CA ALA A 153 2.54 -15.36 23.42
C ALA A 153 4.06 -15.15 23.21
N ASP A 154 4.82 -16.21 22.93
CA ASP A 154 6.28 -16.12 22.70
C ASP A 154 6.62 -15.61 21.28
N VAL A 155 5.66 -15.72 20.34
CA VAL A 155 5.85 -15.17 18.99
C VAL A 155 5.80 -13.66 19.04
N GLY A 156 6.89 -13.03 18.61
CA GLY A 156 7.04 -11.58 18.60
C GLY A 156 7.97 -11.10 17.49
N GLY A 157 7.93 -9.80 17.24
CA GLY A 157 8.74 -9.12 16.24
C GLY A 157 7.94 -8.69 15.01
N ALA A 158 8.46 -7.67 14.34
CA ALA A 158 7.87 -7.10 13.14
C ALA A 158 8.09 -7.98 11.91
N SER A 159 7.23 -7.80 10.91
CA SER A 159 7.42 -8.36 9.57
C SER A 159 6.85 -7.42 8.51
N ILE A 160 7.22 -7.64 7.24
CA ILE A 160 6.72 -6.84 6.14
C ILE A 160 6.26 -7.74 5.00
N TYR A 161 5.08 -7.44 4.49
CA TYR A 161 4.43 -8.18 3.42
C TYR A 161 4.39 -7.37 2.13
N THR A 162 4.63 -8.06 1.03
CA THR A 162 4.39 -7.58 -0.33
C THR A 162 3.29 -8.42 -0.99
N LEU A 163 2.63 -7.87 -1.99
CA LEU A 163 1.60 -8.57 -2.75
C LEU A 163 2.22 -9.73 -3.54
N SER A 164 1.57 -10.89 -3.50
CA SER A 164 1.88 -12.05 -4.37
C SER A 164 0.68 -13.00 -4.38
N ASP A 165 0.42 -13.61 -5.51
CA ASP A 165 -0.64 -14.64 -5.63
C ASP A 165 -0.30 -15.90 -4.83
N ALA A 166 1.00 -16.20 -4.67
CA ALA A 166 1.48 -17.29 -3.84
C ALA A 166 2.00 -16.78 -2.49
N ALA A 167 1.46 -17.29 -1.40
CA ALA A 167 1.94 -16.96 -0.08
C ALA A 167 3.34 -17.55 0.17
N SER A 168 4.22 -16.79 0.81
CA SER A 168 5.59 -17.20 1.13
C SER A 168 5.67 -18.32 2.18
N SER A 169 4.59 -18.55 2.92
CA SER A 169 4.45 -19.62 3.91
C SER A 169 2.98 -19.89 4.23
N GLU A 170 2.70 -21.02 4.86
CA GLU A 170 1.35 -21.34 5.35
C GLU A 170 0.86 -20.31 6.38
N ALA A 171 1.75 -19.79 7.22
CA ALA A 171 1.41 -18.72 8.17
C ALA A 171 1.03 -17.42 7.43
N ALA A 172 1.73 -17.07 6.35
CA ALA A 172 1.39 -15.93 5.52
C ALA A 172 0.05 -16.11 4.79
N ALA A 173 -0.27 -17.32 4.34
CA ALA A 173 -1.57 -17.63 3.74
C ALA A 173 -2.72 -17.48 4.74
N ARG A 174 -2.57 -18.01 5.97
CA ARG A 174 -3.57 -17.86 7.04
C ARG A 174 -3.75 -16.40 7.46
N PHE A 175 -2.67 -15.66 7.55
CA PHE A 175 -2.71 -14.22 7.81
C PHE A 175 -3.54 -13.50 6.74
N ALA A 176 -3.20 -13.65 5.45
CA ALA A 176 -3.92 -13.01 4.36
C ALA A 176 -5.41 -13.39 4.32
N ALA A 177 -5.75 -14.66 4.59
CA ALA A 177 -7.14 -15.10 4.64
C ALA A 177 -7.92 -14.33 5.73
N ARG A 178 -7.33 -14.12 6.91
CA ARG A 178 -7.95 -13.38 8.01
C ARG A 178 -8.11 -11.89 7.66
N GLU A 179 -7.06 -11.26 7.16
CA GLU A 179 -7.09 -9.84 6.80
C GLU A 179 -8.10 -9.54 5.68
N ASN A 180 -8.22 -10.43 4.71
CA ASN A 180 -9.18 -10.28 3.61
C ASN A 180 -10.65 -10.44 4.06
N GLU A 181 -10.91 -10.92 5.27
CA GLU A 181 -12.25 -11.03 5.85
C GLU A 181 -12.68 -9.81 6.68
N ALA A 182 -11.85 -8.80 6.82
CA ALA A 182 -12.10 -7.61 7.67
C ALA A 182 -13.44 -6.91 7.37
N ASP A 183 -13.85 -6.83 6.10
CA ASP A 183 -15.11 -6.22 5.70
C ASP A 183 -16.35 -6.95 6.25
N ARG A 184 -16.28 -8.27 6.46
CA ARG A 184 -17.38 -9.03 7.06
C ARG A 184 -17.65 -8.61 8.50
N LEU A 185 -16.61 -8.28 9.26
CA LEU A 185 -16.74 -7.80 10.64
C LEU A 185 -17.42 -6.42 10.69
N ASN A 186 -17.20 -5.61 9.67
CA ASN A 186 -17.86 -4.31 9.50
C ASN A 186 -19.28 -4.41 8.94
N GLY A 187 -19.76 -5.60 8.56
CA GLY A 187 -21.08 -5.83 7.98
C GLY A 187 -21.19 -5.37 6.54
N ILE A 188 -20.07 -5.29 5.81
CA ILE A 188 -20.02 -4.96 4.38
C ILE A 188 -20.20 -6.25 3.58
N ALA A 189 -21.17 -6.25 2.65
CA ALA A 189 -21.36 -7.38 1.75
C ALA A 189 -20.17 -7.48 0.79
N ILE A 190 -19.55 -8.66 0.73
CA ILE A 190 -18.49 -8.95 -0.23
C ILE A 190 -19.18 -9.58 -1.45
N ASP A 191 -19.79 -8.76 -2.32
CA ASP A 191 -20.29 -9.23 -3.59
C ASP A 191 -19.15 -9.25 -4.62
N GLY A 192 -19.07 -10.38 -5.34
CA GLY A 192 -17.96 -10.74 -6.22
C GLY A 192 -17.56 -9.64 -7.20
N GLN A 193 -16.37 -9.14 -7.06
CA GLN A 193 -15.72 -8.30 -8.05
C GLN A 193 -15.23 -9.19 -9.20
N THR A 194 -15.88 -9.10 -10.35
CA THR A 194 -15.39 -9.69 -11.59
C THR A 194 -14.28 -8.82 -12.16
N ALA A 195 -13.06 -9.36 -12.12
CA ALA A 195 -11.92 -8.75 -12.78
C ALA A 195 -11.94 -9.12 -14.28
N ASP A 196 -12.36 -8.18 -15.12
CA ASP A 196 -12.08 -8.25 -16.55
C ASP A 196 -11.52 -6.90 -17.01
N VAL A 197 -10.20 -6.77 -17.01
CA VAL A 197 -9.51 -5.61 -17.62
C VAL A 197 -8.21 -6.07 -18.27
N SER A 198 -7.98 -5.56 -19.46
CA SER A 198 -6.82 -5.72 -20.38
C SER A 198 -5.51 -6.13 -19.70
N ALA A 199 -5.29 -7.43 -19.59
CA ALA A 199 -4.31 -8.10 -18.75
C ALA A 199 -2.84 -7.67 -18.95
N ILE A 200 -2.43 -7.31 -20.17
CA ILE A 200 -0.99 -7.17 -20.48
C ILE A 200 -0.37 -5.87 -19.97
N LEU A 201 -1.08 -4.73 -20.03
CA LEU A 201 -0.55 -3.44 -19.54
C LEU A 201 -0.62 -3.34 -18.02
N VAL A 202 -1.62 -3.96 -17.41
CA VAL A 202 -1.77 -4.11 -15.97
C VAL A 202 -0.63 -4.97 -15.42
N GLU A 203 -0.26 -6.05 -16.09
CA GLU A 203 0.80 -6.97 -15.67
C GLU A 203 2.19 -6.31 -15.62
N LEU A 204 2.56 -5.50 -16.61
CA LEU A 204 3.84 -4.77 -16.63
C LEU A 204 3.90 -3.65 -15.56
N SER A 205 2.79 -2.95 -15.33
CA SER A 205 2.69 -1.96 -14.26
C SER A 205 2.80 -2.62 -12.89
N GLN A 206 2.12 -3.75 -12.69
CA GLN A 206 2.18 -4.54 -11.46
C GLN A 206 3.57 -5.09 -11.18
N GLN A 207 4.31 -5.56 -12.20
CA GLN A 207 5.69 -6.01 -12.00
C GLN A 207 6.57 -4.91 -11.42
N ARG A 208 6.50 -3.71 -11.98
CA ARG A 208 7.32 -2.58 -11.54
C ARG A 208 6.98 -2.11 -10.13
N THR A 209 5.69 -1.95 -9.83
CA THR A 209 5.25 -1.60 -8.47
C THR A 209 5.61 -2.68 -7.46
N GLN A 210 5.61 -3.94 -7.87
CA GLN A 210 6.02 -5.06 -7.02
C GLN A 210 7.53 -5.06 -6.76
N GLU A 211 8.37 -4.76 -7.75
CA GLU A 211 9.81 -4.59 -7.58
C GLU A 211 10.12 -3.43 -6.62
N ASP A 212 9.46 -2.29 -6.79
CA ASP A 212 9.59 -1.12 -5.90
C ASP A 212 9.14 -1.46 -4.46
N ALA A 213 8.04 -2.20 -4.31
CA ALA A 213 7.57 -2.66 -3.00
C ALA A 213 8.56 -3.61 -2.33
N LEU A 214 9.16 -4.54 -3.10
CA LEU A 214 10.19 -5.45 -2.60
C LEU A 214 11.47 -4.70 -2.18
N ALA A 215 11.89 -3.71 -2.99
CA ALA A 215 13.02 -2.85 -2.68
C ALA A 215 12.77 -2.04 -1.39
N PHE A 216 11.57 -1.46 -1.26
CA PHE A 216 11.18 -0.74 -0.05
C PHE A 216 11.12 -1.65 1.18
N ALA A 217 10.57 -2.86 1.05
CA ALA A 217 10.57 -3.85 2.14
C ALA A 217 12.01 -4.16 2.62
N GLY A 218 12.95 -4.29 1.69
CA GLY A 218 14.38 -4.46 2.02
C GLY A 218 14.96 -3.26 2.80
N LEU A 219 14.54 -2.03 2.45
CA LEU A 219 14.95 -0.83 3.19
C LEU A 219 14.41 -0.80 4.61
N VAL A 220 13.14 -1.18 4.82
CA VAL A 220 12.54 -1.24 6.16
C VAL A 220 13.32 -2.21 7.06
N LEU A 221 13.67 -3.38 6.55
CA LEU A 221 14.45 -4.36 7.31
C LEU A 221 15.85 -3.82 7.65
N ARG A 222 16.52 -3.19 6.68
CA ARG A 222 17.85 -2.60 6.89
C ARG A 222 17.83 -1.48 7.92
N GLU A 223 16.90 -0.53 7.79
CA GLU A 223 16.79 0.62 8.69
C GLU A 223 16.28 0.23 10.09
N GLY A 224 15.61 -0.92 10.18
CA GLY A 224 15.13 -1.48 11.44
C GLY A 224 16.15 -2.36 12.17
N GLU A 225 17.24 -2.75 11.51
CA GLU A 225 18.27 -3.59 12.11
C GLU A 225 18.83 -2.93 13.38
N GLY A 226 18.86 -3.69 14.48
CA GLY A 226 19.29 -3.20 15.80
C GLY A 226 18.30 -2.25 16.51
N ALA A 227 17.28 -1.73 15.80
CA ALA A 227 16.25 -0.86 16.36
C ALA A 227 14.94 -1.60 16.65
N LEU A 228 14.49 -2.45 15.72
CA LEU A 228 13.28 -3.25 15.87
C LEU A 228 13.63 -4.73 16.02
N ALA A 229 12.82 -5.45 16.78
CA ALA A 229 12.82 -6.92 16.72
C ALA A 229 12.04 -7.37 15.51
N PHE A 230 12.58 -8.30 14.74
CA PHE A 230 11.92 -8.93 13.60
C PHE A 230 11.71 -10.42 13.85
N VAL A 231 10.66 -10.99 13.26
CA VAL A 231 10.50 -12.44 13.21
C VAL A 231 11.63 -13.08 12.40
N PRO A 232 11.92 -14.40 12.55
CA PRO A 232 13.03 -15.06 11.84
C PRO A 232 12.99 -14.91 10.31
N GLN A 233 11.81 -14.83 9.71
CA GLN A 233 11.61 -14.60 8.27
C GLN A 233 10.72 -13.37 8.11
N PRO A 234 11.29 -12.15 8.22
CA PRO A 234 10.49 -10.93 8.31
C PRO A 234 9.94 -10.45 6.97
N ARG A 235 10.57 -10.81 5.86
CA ARG A 235 10.06 -10.49 4.53
C ARG A 235 9.14 -11.59 4.05
N ARG A 236 7.88 -11.27 3.87
CA ARG A 236 6.81 -12.20 3.52
C ARG A 236 6.04 -11.71 2.31
N SER A 237 5.28 -12.59 1.69
CA SER A 237 4.35 -12.24 0.62
C SER A 237 3.06 -13.05 0.72
N ALA A 238 1.95 -12.46 0.30
CA ALA A 238 0.64 -13.11 0.25
C ALA A 238 -0.35 -12.31 -0.60
N ALA A 239 -1.50 -12.93 -0.92
CA ALA A 239 -2.59 -12.31 -1.67
C ALA A 239 -3.44 -11.40 -0.79
N LEU A 240 -2.87 -10.30 -0.33
CA LEU A 240 -3.52 -9.31 0.53
C LEU A 240 -4.33 -8.31 -0.29
N ALA A 241 -5.63 -8.25 -0.06
CA ALA A 241 -6.54 -7.36 -0.80
C ALA A 241 -6.17 -5.88 -0.62
N VAL A 242 -5.72 -5.48 0.57
CA VAL A 242 -5.31 -4.11 0.88
C VAL A 242 -4.09 -3.64 0.06
N LEU A 243 -3.31 -4.55 -0.52
CA LEU A 243 -2.14 -4.22 -1.34
C LEU A 243 -2.43 -4.21 -2.85
N ARG A 244 -3.69 -4.41 -3.26
CA ARG A 244 -4.08 -4.48 -4.67
C ARG A 244 -4.24 -3.10 -5.30
N ALA A 245 -3.16 -2.33 -5.33
CA ALA A 245 -3.04 -1.10 -6.10
C ALA A 245 -2.07 -1.35 -7.26
N PRO A 246 -2.53 -1.56 -8.51
CA PRO A 246 -1.65 -1.98 -9.61
C PRO A 246 -0.62 -0.93 -10.01
N ASP A 247 -0.86 0.33 -9.69
CA ASP A 247 -0.07 1.49 -10.06
C ASP A 247 0.63 2.19 -8.88
N VAL A 248 0.49 1.64 -7.65
CA VAL A 248 1.12 2.20 -6.45
C VAL A 248 1.95 1.13 -5.73
N PRO A 249 3.26 1.31 -5.54
CA PRO A 249 4.07 0.41 -4.70
C PRO A 249 3.48 0.30 -3.30
N SER A 250 3.13 -0.92 -2.88
CA SER A 250 2.33 -1.16 -1.68
C SER A 250 2.95 -2.22 -0.79
N VAL A 251 3.02 -1.94 0.51
CA VAL A 251 3.47 -2.89 1.53
C VAL A 251 2.53 -2.89 2.73
N LEU A 252 2.45 -4.04 3.43
CA LEU A 252 1.83 -4.13 4.74
C LEU A 252 2.94 -4.38 5.78
N PHE A 253 3.02 -3.50 6.75
CA PHE A 253 3.98 -3.58 7.84
C PHE A 253 3.29 -4.09 9.11
N GLU A 254 3.61 -5.33 9.51
CA GLU A 254 3.29 -5.87 10.80
C GLU A 254 4.26 -5.33 11.84
N SER A 255 3.77 -4.50 12.73
CA SER A 255 4.62 -3.85 13.74
C SER A 255 4.99 -4.77 14.91
N GLY A 256 4.38 -5.94 15.02
CA GLY A 256 4.58 -6.94 16.05
C GLY A 256 3.28 -7.62 16.42
N PHE A 257 3.26 -8.28 17.56
CA PHE A 257 2.10 -9.07 18.02
C PHE A 257 1.48 -8.46 19.28
N VAL A 258 0.19 -8.13 19.22
CA VAL A 258 -0.54 -7.59 20.38
C VAL A 258 -0.65 -8.59 21.54
N THR A 259 -0.49 -9.90 21.26
CA THR A 259 -0.46 -10.97 22.24
C THR A 259 0.90 -11.15 22.90
N ASN A 260 2.00 -10.65 22.31
CA ASN A 260 3.33 -10.68 22.88
C ASN A 260 3.54 -9.50 23.82
N LEU A 261 3.97 -9.75 25.05
CA LEU A 261 4.14 -8.71 26.08
C LEU A 261 5.18 -7.64 25.69
N THR A 262 6.30 -8.06 25.10
CA THR A 262 7.38 -7.17 24.70
C THR A 262 6.97 -6.27 23.54
N ASP A 263 6.34 -6.83 22.51
CA ASP A 263 5.84 -6.07 21.38
C ASP A 263 4.76 -5.10 21.83
N ARG A 264 3.78 -5.59 22.61
CA ARG A 264 2.69 -4.75 23.13
C ARG A 264 3.22 -3.56 23.92
N ALA A 265 4.21 -3.76 24.80
CA ALA A 265 4.81 -2.68 25.55
C ALA A 265 5.42 -1.60 24.63
N ARG A 266 6.08 -1.99 23.54
CA ARG A 266 6.62 -1.05 22.53
C ARG A 266 5.50 -0.36 21.73
N LEU A 267 4.50 -1.12 21.32
CA LEU A 267 3.41 -0.61 20.48
C LEU A 267 2.50 0.38 21.23
N THR A 268 2.38 0.24 22.55
CA THR A 268 1.48 1.07 23.37
C THR A 268 2.16 2.27 24.04
N THR A 269 3.51 2.33 24.06
CA THR A 269 4.24 3.48 24.59
C THR A 269 4.55 4.53 23.52
N ALA A 270 4.68 5.80 23.92
CA ALA A 270 5.05 6.89 23.02
C ALA A 270 6.46 6.68 22.44
N GLU A 271 7.39 6.26 23.27
CA GLU A 271 8.79 5.99 22.90
C GLU A 271 8.90 4.86 21.89
N GLY A 272 8.17 3.77 22.12
CA GLY A 272 8.16 2.63 21.19
C GLY A 272 7.56 3.03 19.84
N ARG A 273 6.42 3.73 19.81
CA ARG A 273 5.84 4.22 18.56
C ARG A 273 6.76 5.19 17.82
N ALA A 274 7.46 6.07 18.54
CA ALA A 274 8.46 6.97 17.95
C ALA A 274 9.61 6.19 17.31
N GLN A 275 10.03 5.06 17.89
CA GLN A 275 11.06 4.20 17.33
C GLN A 275 10.61 3.57 15.99
N TYR A 276 9.38 3.03 15.91
CA TYR A 276 8.80 2.53 14.67
C TYR A 276 8.69 3.64 13.62
N ALA A 277 8.16 4.80 14.00
CA ALA A 277 8.03 5.95 13.12
C ALA A 277 9.40 6.41 12.57
N ALA A 278 10.42 6.44 13.38
CA ALA A 278 11.78 6.83 12.97
C ALA A 278 12.37 5.83 11.95
N VAL A 279 12.19 4.52 12.17
CA VAL A 279 12.66 3.47 11.24
C VAL A 279 11.95 3.59 9.90
N LEU A 280 10.62 3.62 9.90
CA LEU A 280 9.82 3.73 8.67
C LEU A 280 10.11 5.04 7.93
N SER A 281 10.23 6.16 8.65
CA SER A 281 10.56 7.46 8.05
C SER A 281 11.94 7.43 7.37
N ARG A 282 12.96 6.83 7.97
CA ARG A 282 14.27 6.67 7.32
C ARG A 282 14.17 5.81 6.06
N ALA A 283 13.50 4.66 6.14
CA ALA A 283 13.31 3.78 4.98
C ALA A 283 12.61 4.50 3.82
N ILE A 284 11.53 5.25 4.10
CA ILE A 284 10.80 6.06 3.12
C ILE A 284 11.72 7.10 2.47
N ARG A 285 12.49 7.84 3.26
CA ARG A 285 13.39 8.88 2.75
C ARG A 285 14.50 8.32 1.87
N VAL A 286 15.08 7.19 2.27
CA VAL A 286 16.09 6.49 1.45
C VAL A 286 15.49 5.98 0.16
N HIS A 287 14.28 5.43 0.20
CA HIS A 287 13.56 4.97 -0.99
C HIS A 287 13.43 6.09 -2.02
N PHE A 288 12.90 7.24 -1.62
CA PHE A 288 12.73 8.37 -2.54
C PHE A 288 14.03 9.04 -2.95
N ALA A 289 15.08 9.01 -2.13
CA ALA A 289 16.39 9.51 -2.52
C ALA A 289 16.97 8.67 -3.67
N ARG A 290 16.93 7.34 -3.56
CA ARG A 290 17.40 6.42 -4.61
C ARG A 290 16.64 6.59 -5.92
N ARG A 291 15.30 6.67 -5.87
CA ARG A 291 14.50 6.89 -7.08
C ARG A 291 14.82 8.19 -7.81
N ARG A 292 15.18 9.25 -7.08
CA ARG A 292 15.63 10.51 -7.69
C ARG A 292 16.98 10.35 -8.38
N GLU A 293 17.92 9.63 -7.77
CA GLU A 293 19.24 9.37 -8.35
C GLU A 293 19.13 8.55 -9.64
N GLU A 294 18.30 7.50 -9.63
CA GLU A 294 18.02 6.67 -10.80
C GLU A 294 17.37 7.47 -11.94
N GLY A 295 16.41 8.34 -11.61
CA GLY A 295 15.77 9.23 -12.58
C GLY A 295 16.71 10.32 -13.15
N ALA A 296 17.71 10.75 -12.38
CA ALA A 296 18.71 11.74 -12.82
C ALA A 296 19.87 11.14 -13.63
N GLY A 297 20.17 9.85 -13.43
CA GLY A 297 21.25 9.14 -14.11
C GLY A 297 20.88 8.51 -15.47
N GLY A 298 19.59 8.51 -15.82
CA GLY A 298 19.04 7.94 -17.07
C GLY A 298 18.74 8.97 -18.17
N GLY A 299 19.22 10.21 -18.02
CA GLY A 299 19.02 11.33 -18.98
C GLY A 299 20.21 11.54 -19.92
#